data_c7f92dbda5cead8518034b5f702bda56
#
_entry.id   c7f92dbda5cead8518034b5f702bda56
#
_cell.length_a   1.000
_cell.length_b   1.000
_cell.length_c   1.000
_cell.angle_alpha   90.00
_cell.angle_beta   90.00
_cell.angle_gamma   90.00
#
_symmetry.space_group_name_H-M   'P 1'
#
loop_
_entity.id
_entity.type
_entity.pdbx_description
1 polymer ?
#
loop_
_entity_poly.entity_id
_entity_poly.type
_entity_poly.pdbx_seq_one_letter_code
_entity_poly.pdbx_strand_id
1 'polypeptide(L)'
;MFIGVISIFSYKFISKEYKEEINKKYEDEIKNMSKEDLKVVNEVISLAKDREGQEYTWGGKGEIVTKERLKELIDCYGESYYPLDKKDYIGKQGFDCSGLTYWTYKTVTGVNIGYSTIEQQEVLKDYKVDIKDIKPGDLIFTTRHVVMYMGRGKIIHSASRNPYPIGGIKTGSIKYFTTGQVYRPISYINLVKTKK
;
A
#
# COMPACT_ATOMS: atom_id res chain seq x y z
N MET A 1 -34.22 -15.78 31.27
CA MET A 1 -32.74 -15.97 31.08
C MET A 1 -32.38 -16.67 29.77
N PHE A 2 -33.14 -16.50 28.68
CA PHE A 2 -32.91 -17.17 27.38
C PHE A 2 -32.56 -16.22 26.22
N ILE A 3 -32.62 -14.91 26.40
CA ILE A 3 -32.40 -13.94 25.30
C ILE A 3 -30.92 -13.68 25.00
N GLY A 4 -30.03 -13.84 26.00
CA GLY A 4 -28.59 -13.55 25.86
C GLY A 4 -27.78 -14.61 25.09
N VAL A 5 -28.21 -15.88 25.12
CA VAL A 5 -27.48 -16.99 24.50
C VAL A 5 -27.67 -17.03 22.98
N ILE A 6 -28.88 -16.69 22.51
CA ILE A 6 -29.21 -16.65 21.07
C ILE A 6 -28.41 -15.57 20.36
N SER A 7 -28.20 -14.40 20.97
CA SER A 7 -27.43 -13.29 20.35
C SER A 7 -25.94 -13.61 20.21
N ILE A 8 -25.31 -14.31 21.16
CA ILE A 8 -23.90 -14.67 21.12
C ILE A 8 -23.66 -15.79 20.09
N PHE A 9 -24.53 -16.76 19.98
CA PHE A 9 -24.46 -17.81 18.96
C PHE A 9 -24.66 -17.26 17.55
N SER A 10 -25.65 -16.40 17.34
CA SER A 10 -25.89 -15.74 16.05
C SER A 10 -24.70 -14.87 15.64
N TYR A 11 -24.12 -14.09 16.55
CA TYR A 11 -22.96 -13.25 16.28
C TYR A 11 -21.70 -14.09 15.95
N LYS A 12 -21.44 -15.19 16.66
CA LYS A 12 -20.35 -16.11 16.36
C LYS A 12 -20.53 -16.82 15.02
N PHE A 13 -21.76 -17.21 14.68
CA PHE A 13 -22.09 -17.86 13.40
C PHE A 13 -21.92 -16.90 12.22
N ILE A 14 -22.50 -15.69 12.29
CA ILE A 14 -22.33 -14.63 11.29
C ILE A 14 -20.85 -14.27 11.12
N SER A 15 -20.07 -14.20 12.21
CA SER A 15 -18.63 -13.92 12.13
C SER A 15 -17.84 -15.04 11.47
N LYS A 16 -18.28 -16.29 11.57
CA LYS A 16 -17.66 -17.46 10.93
C LYS A 16 -17.94 -17.46 9.43
N GLU A 17 -19.20 -17.34 9.03
CA GLU A 17 -19.59 -17.25 7.62
C GLU A 17 -18.89 -16.07 6.90
N TYR A 18 -18.87 -14.90 7.53
CA TYR A 18 -18.18 -13.72 6.99
C TYR A 18 -16.68 -13.96 6.79
N LYS A 19 -16.01 -14.66 7.72
CA LYS A 19 -14.61 -15.02 7.58
C LYS A 19 -14.39 -16.02 6.45
N GLU A 20 -15.28 -17.00 6.32
CA GLU A 20 -15.22 -18.01 5.25
C GLU A 20 -15.40 -17.35 3.87
N GLU A 21 -16.35 -16.42 3.74
CA GLU A 21 -16.58 -15.65 2.52
C GLU A 21 -15.34 -14.82 2.13
N ILE A 22 -14.75 -14.11 3.09
CA ILE A 22 -13.53 -13.33 2.86
C ILE A 22 -12.36 -14.24 2.46
N ASN A 23 -12.22 -15.40 3.10
CA ASN A 23 -11.15 -16.33 2.75
C ASN A 23 -11.38 -16.93 1.36
N LYS A 24 -12.59 -17.33 1.02
CA LYS A 24 -12.94 -17.82 -0.31
C LYS A 24 -12.63 -16.78 -1.39
N LYS A 25 -13.01 -15.52 -1.16
CA LYS A 25 -12.68 -14.42 -2.06
C LYS A 25 -11.17 -14.27 -2.24
N TYR A 26 -10.40 -14.36 -1.16
CA TYR A 26 -8.93 -14.30 -1.23
C TYR A 26 -8.33 -15.46 -2.02
N GLU A 27 -8.83 -16.68 -1.83
CA GLU A 27 -8.40 -17.83 -2.62
C GLU A 27 -8.68 -17.63 -4.12
N ASP A 28 -9.82 -17.04 -4.48
CA ASP A 28 -10.13 -16.68 -5.86
C ASP A 28 -9.19 -15.59 -6.41
N GLU A 29 -8.84 -14.58 -5.59
CA GLU A 29 -7.89 -13.52 -5.96
C GLU A 29 -6.50 -14.07 -6.28
N ILE A 30 -6.02 -15.08 -5.54
CA ILE A 30 -4.66 -15.64 -5.70
C ILE A 30 -4.60 -16.88 -6.58
N LYS A 31 -5.72 -17.47 -6.97
CA LYS A 31 -5.84 -18.76 -7.68
C LYS A 31 -4.92 -18.90 -8.90
N ASN A 32 -4.69 -17.81 -9.63
CA ASN A 32 -3.87 -17.78 -10.84
C ASN A 32 -2.52 -17.07 -10.63
N MET A 33 -2.08 -16.91 -9.38
CA MET A 33 -0.74 -16.42 -9.06
C MET A 33 0.21 -17.60 -8.92
N SER A 34 1.43 -17.47 -9.43
CA SER A 34 2.48 -18.44 -9.15
C SER A 34 2.85 -18.40 -7.66
N LYS A 35 3.38 -19.50 -7.13
CA LYS A 35 3.86 -19.52 -5.74
C LYS A 35 4.96 -18.49 -5.49
N GLU A 36 5.81 -18.26 -6.50
CA GLU A 36 6.90 -17.28 -6.42
C GLU A 36 6.35 -15.84 -6.40
N ASP A 37 5.39 -15.52 -7.29
CA ASP A 37 4.75 -14.21 -7.29
C ASP A 37 4.05 -13.92 -5.97
N LEU A 38 3.31 -14.90 -5.45
CA LEU A 38 2.61 -14.78 -4.18
C LEU A 38 3.58 -14.55 -3.01
N LYS A 39 4.72 -15.24 -3.01
CA LYS A 39 5.79 -15.03 -2.02
C LYS A 39 6.32 -13.61 -2.08
N VAL A 40 6.73 -13.14 -3.26
CA VAL A 40 7.25 -11.79 -3.45
C VAL A 40 6.24 -10.73 -3.03
N VAL A 41 4.98 -10.87 -3.44
CA VAL A 41 3.92 -9.92 -3.11
C VAL A 41 3.63 -9.90 -1.61
N ASN A 42 3.63 -11.05 -0.94
CA ASN A 42 3.45 -11.11 0.50
C ASN A 42 4.59 -10.43 1.26
N GLU A 43 5.84 -10.56 0.79
CA GLU A 43 7.00 -9.86 1.36
C GLU A 43 6.86 -8.32 1.17
N VAL A 44 6.44 -7.87 -0.02
CA VAL A 44 6.18 -6.45 -0.30
C VAL A 44 5.11 -5.87 0.63
N ILE A 45 3.99 -6.59 0.78
CA ILE A 45 2.88 -6.20 1.65
C ILE A 45 3.32 -6.19 3.13
N SER A 46 4.04 -7.23 3.56
CA SER A 46 4.56 -7.31 4.94
C SER A 46 5.46 -6.12 5.26
N LEU A 47 6.38 -5.80 4.34
CA LEU A 47 7.31 -4.68 4.50
C LEU A 47 6.58 -3.31 4.59
N ALA A 48 5.49 -3.14 3.82
CA ALA A 48 4.64 -1.96 3.94
C ALA A 48 3.92 -1.90 5.29
N LYS A 49 3.39 -3.03 5.76
CA LYS A 49 2.70 -3.13 7.06
C LYS A 49 3.62 -2.84 8.24
N ASP A 50 4.88 -3.22 8.17
CA ASP A 50 5.88 -2.91 9.20
C ASP A 50 6.12 -1.41 9.37
N ARG A 51 5.60 -0.60 8.45
CA ARG A 51 5.65 0.88 8.49
C ARG A 51 4.34 1.51 8.96
N GLU A 52 3.31 0.72 9.23
CA GLU A 52 2.02 1.24 9.71
C GLU A 52 2.21 2.05 11.00
N GLY A 53 1.57 3.20 11.07
CA GLY A 53 1.72 4.15 12.17
C GLY A 53 2.81 5.23 11.95
N GLN A 54 3.64 5.11 10.91
CA GLN A 54 4.61 6.17 10.59
C GLN A 54 3.92 7.35 9.93
N GLU A 55 4.43 8.56 10.24
CA GLU A 55 3.90 9.79 9.69
C GLU A 55 4.22 9.94 8.18
N TYR A 56 3.35 10.65 7.48
CA TYR A 56 3.54 10.97 6.07
C TYR A 56 4.67 12.00 5.91
N THR A 57 5.63 11.70 5.05
CA THR A 57 6.70 12.65 4.67
C THR A 57 6.58 12.95 3.18
N TRP A 58 6.18 14.16 2.83
CA TRP A 58 6.08 14.58 1.43
C TRP A 58 7.44 14.47 0.74
N GLY A 59 7.49 13.81 -0.44
CA GLY A 59 8.73 13.57 -1.17
C GLY A 59 9.64 12.49 -0.59
N GLY A 60 9.28 11.89 0.54
CA GLY A 60 10.03 10.77 1.15
C GLY A 60 9.92 9.50 0.32
N LYS A 61 11.05 8.80 0.15
CA LYS A 61 11.20 7.59 -0.69
C LYS A 61 11.80 6.40 0.06
N GLY A 62 11.70 6.40 1.39
CA GLY A 62 12.20 5.34 2.27
C GLY A 62 13.58 5.61 2.86
N GLU A 63 14.16 6.78 2.62
CA GLU A 63 15.38 7.24 3.28
C GLU A 63 15.15 7.64 4.73
N ILE A 64 16.19 7.56 5.57
CA ILE A 64 16.19 8.18 6.89
C ILE A 64 16.22 9.70 6.71
N VAL A 65 15.22 10.39 7.23
CA VAL A 65 15.12 11.85 7.17
C VAL A 65 16.10 12.45 8.18
N THR A 66 17.21 13.02 7.71
CA THR A 66 18.13 13.82 8.52
C THR A 66 17.61 15.26 8.62
N LYS A 67 18.28 16.10 9.44
CA LYS A 67 17.98 17.55 9.51
C LYS A 67 18.19 18.22 8.15
N GLU A 68 19.28 17.86 7.47
CA GLU A 68 19.65 18.36 6.16
C GLU A 68 18.62 17.93 5.12
N ARG A 69 18.24 16.63 5.13
CA ARG A 69 17.23 16.10 4.21
C ARG A 69 15.87 16.76 4.42
N LEU A 70 15.44 16.97 5.65
CA LEU A 70 14.18 17.67 5.94
C LEU A 70 14.24 19.12 5.42
N LYS A 71 15.39 19.80 5.59
CA LYS A 71 15.58 21.16 5.05
C LYS A 71 15.47 21.16 3.52
N GLU A 72 16.16 20.25 2.81
CA GLU A 72 16.06 20.13 1.35
C GLU A 72 14.60 19.91 0.89
N LEU A 73 13.87 19.03 1.57
CA LEU A 73 12.47 18.77 1.26
C LEU A 73 11.59 20.01 1.48
N ILE A 74 11.81 20.75 2.58
CA ILE A 74 11.10 22.01 2.86
C ILE A 74 11.44 23.08 1.82
N ASP A 75 12.70 23.23 1.47
CA ASP A 75 13.17 24.19 0.45
C ASP A 75 12.56 23.89 -0.93
N CYS A 76 12.38 22.59 -1.25
CA CYS A 76 11.82 22.13 -2.52
C CYS A 76 10.29 22.28 -2.61
N TYR A 77 9.56 21.90 -1.55
CA TYR A 77 8.10 21.78 -1.58
C TYR A 77 7.36 22.84 -0.76
N GLY A 78 8.03 23.50 0.17
CA GLY A 78 7.47 24.48 1.09
C GLY A 78 7.12 23.89 2.46
N GLU A 79 7.23 24.73 3.51
CA GLU A 79 7.04 24.34 4.90
C GLU A 79 5.62 23.82 5.19
N SER A 80 4.61 24.33 4.50
CA SER A 80 3.21 23.89 4.65
C SER A 80 2.97 22.41 4.33
N TYR A 81 3.92 21.75 3.66
CA TYR A 81 3.87 20.31 3.39
C TYR A 81 4.32 19.45 4.57
N TYR A 82 4.88 20.06 5.62
CA TYR A 82 5.43 19.39 6.82
C TYR A 82 4.81 19.94 8.10
N PRO A 83 3.50 19.70 8.33
CA PRO A 83 2.74 20.37 9.40
C PRO A 83 3.04 19.84 10.80
N LEU A 84 3.81 18.76 10.95
CA LEU A 84 4.17 18.19 12.25
C LEU A 84 5.47 18.79 12.78
N ASP A 85 5.76 18.54 14.06
CA ASP A 85 7.05 18.91 14.65
C ASP A 85 8.22 18.24 13.91
N LYS A 86 9.36 18.91 13.79
CA LYS A 86 10.55 18.36 13.12
C LYS A 86 11.00 17.01 13.68
N LYS A 87 10.83 16.80 15.02
CA LYS A 87 11.11 15.52 15.69
C LYS A 87 10.28 14.34 15.16
N ASP A 88 9.12 14.62 14.53
CA ASP A 88 8.23 13.60 14.00
C ASP A 88 8.71 13.08 12.64
N TYR A 89 9.64 13.78 12.00
CA TYR A 89 10.28 13.41 10.75
C TYR A 89 11.72 12.92 10.96
N ILE A 90 12.53 13.67 11.73
CA ILE A 90 13.98 13.45 11.86
C ILE A 90 14.26 12.12 12.55
N GLY A 91 15.18 11.33 11.95
CA GLY A 91 15.59 10.02 12.43
C GLY A 91 14.64 8.88 12.03
N LYS A 92 13.53 9.19 11.34
CA LYS A 92 12.56 8.20 10.84
C LYS A 92 12.72 8.02 9.34
N GLN A 93 12.27 6.87 8.81
CA GLN A 93 12.13 6.72 7.36
C GLN A 93 10.97 7.60 6.86
N GLY A 94 11.21 8.33 5.78
CA GLY A 94 10.21 9.20 5.17
C GLY A 94 9.49 8.53 4.01
N PHE A 95 8.14 8.61 3.99
CA PHE A 95 7.33 8.05 2.91
C PHE A 95 6.19 8.97 2.51
N ASP A 96 6.13 9.35 1.24
CA ASP A 96 4.88 9.74 0.59
C ASP A 96 4.16 8.51 0.01
N CYS A 97 3.01 8.68 -0.65
CA CYS A 97 2.23 7.57 -1.16
C CYS A 97 2.99 6.72 -2.19
N SER A 98 3.65 7.35 -3.15
CA SER A 98 4.47 6.69 -4.18
C SER A 98 5.80 6.19 -3.61
N GLY A 99 6.35 6.87 -2.60
CA GLY A 99 7.57 6.46 -1.92
C GLY A 99 7.42 5.14 -1.18
N LEU A 100 6.28 4.92 -0.52
CA LEU A 100 6.00 3.65 0.14
C LEU A 100 5.96 2.49 -0.87
N THR A 101 5.24 2.64 -1.98
CA THR A 101 5.13 1.61 -3.02
C THR A 101 6.46 1.40 -3.74
N TYR A 102 7.18 2.47 -4.11
CA TYR A 102 8.52 2.40 -4.67
C TYR A 102 9.48 1.62 -3.78
N TRP A 103 9.59 2.05 -2.51
CA TRP A 103 10.56 1.50 -1.57
C TRP A 103 10.31 0.01 -1.29
N THR A 104 9.06 -0.38 -1.07
CA THR A 104 8.73 -1.79 -0.78
C THR A 104 9.08 -2.70 -1.95
N TYR A 105 8.67 -2.34 -3.17
CA TYR A 105 8.99 -3.12 -4.36
C TYR A 105 10.50 -3.12 -4.64
N LYS A 106 11.17 -1.98 -4.55
CA LYS A 106 12.61 -1.87 -4.77
C LYS A 106 13.40 -2.72 -3.77
N THR A 107 13.02 -2.69 -2.50
CA THR A 107 13.69 -3.44 -1.43
C THR A 107 13.57 -4.95 -1.64
N VAL A 108 12.37 -5.44 -1.93
CA VAL A 108 12.12 -6.88 -2.08
C VAL A 108 12.62 -7.43 -3.41
N THR A 109 12.49 -6.68 -4.49
CA THR A 109 12.74 -7.22 -5.84
C THR A 109 14.00 -6.72 -6.51
N GLY A 110 14.59 -5.62 -6.03
CA GLY A 110 15.67 -4.89 -6.69
C GLY A 110 15.23 -4.06 -7.90
N VAL A 111 13.95 -4.11 -8.30
CA VAL A 111 13.43 -3.44 -9.49
C VAL A 111 12.83 -2.08 -9.13
N ASN A 112 13.15 -1.06 -9.92
CA ASN A 112 12.56 0.27 -9.79
C ASN A 112 11.25 0.32 -10.60
N ILE A 113 10.14 0.65 -9.92
CA ILE A 113 8.80 0.83 -10.51
C ILE A 113 8.42 2.30 -10.72
N GLY A 114 9.37 3.25 -10.52
CA GLY A 114 9.14 4.70 -10.59
C GLY A 114 9.08 5.37 -9.22
N TYR A 115 9.56 6.63 -9.14
CA TYR A 115 9.64 7.39 -7.88
C TYR A 115 8.37 8.19 -7.56
N SER A 116 7.60 8.56 -8.57
CA SER A 116 6.37 9.33 -8.43
C SER A 116 5.16 8.55 -8.93
N THR A 117 3.95 8.99 -8.58
CA THR A 117 2.71 8.39 -9.13
C THR A 117 2.66 8.44 -10.65
N ILE A 118 3.19 9.49 -11.26
CA ILE A 118 3.26 9.66 -12.72
C ILE A 118 4.24 8.66 -13.33
N GLU A 119 5.46 8.59 -12.78
CA GLU A 119 6.47 7.62 -13.25
C GLU A 119 6.03 6.17 -13.06
N GLN A 120 5.40 5.85 -11.93
CA GLN A 120 4.88 4.50 -11.67
C GLN A 120 3.82 4.11 -12.70
N GLN A 121 2.90 5.02 -13.05
CA GLN A 121 1.90 4.77 -14.08
C GLN A 121 2.54 4.62 -15.46
N GLU A 122 3.56 5.40 -15.79
CA GLU A 122 4.27 5.28 -17.08
C GLU A 122 5.06 3.96 -17.17
N VAL A 123 5.80 3.60 -16.12
CA VAL A 123 6.54 2.32 -16.05
C VAL A 123 5.61 1.12 -16.15
N LEU A 124 4.44 1.21 -15.53
CA LEU A 124 3.47 0.11 -15.44
C LEU A 124 2.37 0.17 -16.50
N LYS A 125 2.42 1.08 -17.49
CA LYS A 125 1.32 1.34 -18.42
C LYS A 125 0.79 0.11 -19.16
N ASP A 126 1.68 -0.83 -19.51
CA ASP A 126 1.34 -2.06 -20.22
C ASP A 126 0.83 -3.19 -19.29
N TYR A 127 0.79 -2.93 -17.97
CA TYR A 127 0.37 -3.89 -16.93
C TYR A 127 -0.91 -3.44 -16.22
N LYS A 128 -1.73 -2.66 -16.91
CA LYS A 128 -3.05 -2.26 -16.42
C LYS A 128 -3.99 -3.45 -16.36
N VAL A 129 -4.77 -3.55 -15.28
CA VAL A 129 -5.76 -4.61 -15.06
C VAL A 129 -7.12 -4.02 -14.69
N ASP A 130 -8.18 -4.79 -14.90
CA ASP A 130 -9.52 -4.40 -14.43
C ASP A 130 -9.58 -4.55 -12.89
N ILE A 131 -10.33 -3.66 -12.24
CA ILE A 131 -10.53 -3.72 -10.78
C ILE A 131 -11.17 -5.03 -10.31
N LYS A 132 -11.98 -5.69 -11.15
CA LYS A 132 -12.56 -7.00 -10.85
C LYS A 132 -11.52 -8.13 -10.80
N ASP A 133 -10.39 -7.97 -11.49
CA ASP A 133 -9.29 -8.92 -11.58
C ASP A 133 -8.12 -8.55 -10.66
N ILE A 134 -8.37 -7.64 -9.69
CA ILE A 134 -7.37 -7.16 -8.75
C ILE A 134 -6.80 -8.28 -7.90
N LYS A 135 -5.49 -8.24 -7.67
CA LYS A 135 -4.74 -9.21 -6.86
C LYS A 135 -3.91 -8.53 -5.78
N PRO A 136 -3.57 -9.23 -4.69
CA PRO A 136 -2.63 -8.70 -3.70
C PRO A 136 -1.36 -8.18 -4.37
N GLY A 137 -0.88 -7.02 -3.93
CA GLY A 137 0.27 -6.31 -4.51
C GLY A 137 -0.07 -5.37 -5.66
N ASP A 138 -1.25 -5.45 -6.27
CA ASP A 138 -1.65 -4.49 -7.29
C ASP A 138 -1.73 -3.07 -6.70
N LEU A 139 -1.40 -2.07 -7.52
CA LEU A 139 -1.42 -0.66 -7.17
C LEU A 139 -2.65 0.01 -7.78
N ILE A 140 -3.40 0.74 -6.97
CA ILE A 140 -4.56 1.51 -7.41
C ILE A 140 -4.19 2.98 -7.39
N PHE A 141 -4.26 3.63 -8.56
CA PHE A 141 -3.97 5.05 -8.73
C PHE A 141 -5.27 5.85 -8.83
N THR A 142 -5.39 6.85 -7.98
CA THR A 142 -6.41 7.90 -8.04
C THR A 142 -5.75 9.24 -8.34
N THR A 143 -6.48 10.36 -8.30
CA THR A 143 -5.89 11.67 -8.52
C THR A 143 -4.77 11.96 -7.51
N ARG A 144 -3.51 12.00 -7.99
CA ARG A 144 -2.28 12.26 -7.21
C ARG A 144 -2.03 11.33 -6.02
N HIS A 145 -2.61 10.14 -6.04
CA HIS A 145 -2.45 9.20 -4.94
C HIS A 145 -2.36 7.76 -5.44
N VAL A 146 -1.63 6.94 -4.70
CA VAL A 146 -1.50 5.50 -4.94
C VAL A 146 -1.68 4.73 -3.65
N VAL A 147 -2.37 3.60 -3.74
CA VAL A 147 -2.54 2.64 -2.65
C VAL A 147 -2.16 1.24 -3.12
N MET A 148 -1.68 0.40 -2.22
CA MET A 148 -1.37 -1.01 -2.50
C MET A 148 -2.50 -1.89 -1.99
N TYR A 149 -3.04 -2.75 -2.86
CA TYR A 149 -4.02 -3.75 -2.48
C TYR A 149 -3.36 -4.92 -1.75
N MET A 150 -3.92 -5.30 -0.60
CA MET A 150 -3.37 -6.38 0.24
C MET A 150 -4.15 -7.70 0.14
N GLY A 151 -5.22 -7.71 -0.66
CA GLY A 151 -6.20 -8.81 -0.64
C GLY A 151 -7.32 -8.60 0.38
N ARG A 152 -8.36 -9.42 0.28
CA ARG A 152 -9.50 -9.40 1.22
C ARG A 152 -10.20 -8.04 1.35
N GLY A 153 -10.22 -7.26 0.27
CA GLY A 153 -10.84 -5.92 0.27
C GLY A 153 -10.08 -4.86 1.07
N LYS A 154 -8.81 -5.10 1.41
CA LYS A 154 -7.98 -4.18 2.19
C LYS A 154 -6.88 -3.55 1.36
N ILE A 155 -6.52 -2.33 1.72
CA ILE A 155 -5.38 -1.60 1.15
C ILE A 155 -4.43 -1.13 2.25
N ILE A 156 -3.19 -0.77 1.85
CA ILE A 156 -2.25 -0.01 2.66
C ILE A 156 -1.70 1.15 1.84
N HIS A 157 -1.51 2.29 2.49
CA HIS A 157 -0.98 3.49 1.86
C HIS A 157 -0.36 4.46 2.87
N SER A 158 0.56 5.30 2.42
CA SER A 158 0.89 6.54 3.11
C SER A 158 -0.16 7.58 2.72
N ALA A 159 -1.09 7.91 3.64
CA ALA A 159 -2.38 8.48 3.31
C ALA A 159 -2.33 10.01 3.07
N SER A 160 -1.89 10.76 4.05
CA SER A 160 -1.86 12.23 4.01
C SER A 160 -0.95 12.81 5.09
N ARG A 161 -0.71 14.13 5.01
CA ARG A 161 0.09 14.91 5.96
C ARG A 161 -0.56 15.14 7.33
N ASN A 162 -1.83 14.77 7.50
CA ASN A 162 -2.45 14.80 8.82
C ASN A 162 -1.73 13.82 9.75
N PRO A 163 -1.70 14.09 11.07
CA PRO A 163 -1.13 13.14 12.01
C PRO A 163 -1.81 11.78 11.95
N TYR A 164 -1.04 10.72 12.22
CA TYR A 164 -1.63 9.40 12.43
C TYR A 164 -2.63 9.44 13.61
N PRO A 165 -3.77 8.76 13.58
CA PRO A 165 -4.23 7.77 12.57
C PRO A 165 -5.07 8.37 11.42
N ILE A 166 -5.24 9.70 11.35
CA ILE A 166 -5.98 10.32 10.25
C ILE A 166 -5.15 10.26 8.96
N GLY A 167 -3.89 10.65 9.03
CA GLY A 167 -2.88 10.53 7.99
C GLY A 167 -1.87 9.42 8.27
N GLY A 168 -0.62 9.61 7.80
CA GLY A 168 0.45 8.62 7.95
C GLY A 168 0.23 7.33 7.16
N ILE A 169 1.04 6.31 7.48
CA ILE A 169 0.91 4.98 6.85
C ILE A 169 -0.13 4.18 7.62
N LYS A 170 -1.16 3.75 6.90
CA LYS A 170 -2.29 3.02 7.49
C LYS A 170 -2.95 2.06 6.53
N THR A 171 -3.65 1.09 7.10
CA THR A 171 -4.55 0.21 6.36
C THR A 171 -5.93 0.85 6.17
N GLY A 172 -6.64 0.41 5.14
CA GLY A 172 -7.97 0.89 4.82
C GLY A 172 -8.80 -0.10 4.01
N SER A 173 -9.97 0.33 3.56
CA SER A 173 -10.86 -0.48 2.72
C SER A 173 -10.74 -0.07 1.25
N ILE A 174 -10.66 -1.06 0.36
CA ILE A 174 -10.66 -0.85 -1.09
C ILE A 174 -11.90 -0.09 -1.59
N LYS A 175 -13.02 -0.15 -0.86
CA LYS A 175 -14.29 0.47 -1.27
C LYS A 175 -14.19 1.97 -1.59
N TYR A 176 -13.17 2.65 -1.03
CA TYR A 176 -12.92 4.07 -1.29
C TYR A 176 -12.03 4.34 -2.51
N PHE A 177 -11.56 3.29 -3.20
CA PHE A 177 -10.59 3.38 -4.29
C PHE A 177 -11.03 2.65 -5.56
N THR A 178 -12.29 2.19 -5.63
CA THR A 178 -12.82 1.37 -6.74
C THR A 178 -12.89 2.08 -8.08
N THR A 179 -12.80 3.41 -8.10
CA THR A 179 -12.77 4.22 -9.34
C THR A 179 -11.34 4.48 -9.85
N GLY A 180 -10.32 4.01 -9.11
CA GLY A 180 -8.92 4.18 -9.48
C GLY A 180 -8.49 3.25 -10.62
N GLN A 181 -7.38 3.60 -11.28
CA GLN A 181 -6.75 2.74 -12.27
C GLN A 181 -5.84 1.73 -11.58
N VAL A 182 -5.97 0.46 -11.92
CA VAL A 182 -5.21 -0.63 -11.30
C VAL A 182 -4.08 -1.09 -12.21
N TYR A 183 -2.90 -1.28 -11.63
CA TYR A 183 -1.72 -1.81 -12.33
C TYR A 183 -1.07 -2.92 -11.50
N ARG A 184 -0.45 -3.89 -12.21
CA ARG A 184 0.17 -5.10 -11.62
C ARG A 184 1.69 -5.06 -11.70
N PRO A 185 2.39 -4.55 -10.67
CA PRO A 185 3.85 -4.43 -10.68
C PRO A 185 4.57 -5.77 -10.83
N ILE A 186 4.05 -6.85 -10.24
CA ILE A 186 4.71 -8.17 -10.28
C ILE A 186 4.90 -8.67 -11.72
N SER A 187 3.96 -8.39 -12.64
CA SER A 187 4.09 -8.75 -14.04
C SER A 187 5.21 -8.00 -14.75
N TYR A 188 5.37 -6.69 -14.46
CA TYR A 188 6.51 -5.89 -14.93
C TYR A 188 7.84 -6.41 -14.37
N ILE A 189 7.89 -6.71 -13.07
CA ILE A 189 9.09 -7.19 -12.39
C ILE A 189 9.57 -8.52 -12.99
N ASN A 190 8.65 -9.44 -13.26
CA ASN A 190 8.97 -10.71 -13.90
C ASN A 190 9.59 -10.51 -15.29
N LEU A 191 9.04 -9.61 -16.11
CA LEU A 191 9.64 -9.29 -17.41
C LEU A 191 11.04 -8.71 -17.28
N VAL A 192 11.28 -7.80 -16.33
CA VAL A 192 12.60 -7.18 -16.12
C VAL A 192 13.63 -8.23 -15.67
N LYS A 193 13.22 -9.19 -14.82
CA LYS A 193 14.11 -10.25 -14.33
C LYS A 193 14.45 -11.29 -15.41
N THR A 194 13.53 -11.57 -16.33
CA THR A 194 13.77 -12.53 -17.43
C THR A 194 14.69 -11.99 -18.52
N LYS A 195 14.90 -10.67 -18.58
CA LYS A 195 15.79 -10.02 -19.57
C LYS A 195 17.23 -9.83 -19.07
N LYS A 196 17.52 -10.21 -17.83
CA LYS A 196 18.87 -10.21 -17.23
C LYS A 196 19.47 -11.59 -17.24
#